data_ea9a09e16b702898582222a713217192
#
_entry.id   ea9a09e16b702898582222a713217192
#
_cell.length_a   1.000
_cell.length_b   1.000
_cell.length_c   1.000
_cell.angle_alpha   90.00
_cell.angle_beta   90.00
_cell.angle_gamma   90.00
#
_symmetry.space_group_name_H-M   'P 1'
#
loop_
_entity.id
_entity.type
_entity.pdbx_description
1 polymer ?
#
loop_
_entity_poly.entity_id
_entity_poly.type
_entity_poly.pdbx_seq_one_letter_code
_entity_poly.pdbx_strand_id
1 'polypeptide(L)'
;MGYYDGLGGVSDRDSTWDVACATNTPVILIVRPKGASLTIAAQVQGMLSFRKRNRLAGIFLNDCSEMMARLLAPMLEEQTGLPVVGFLPHVEDASFESRHLGLVTAQEVGALSEKVDRLADAFLQHVDLEQVLRIAATADSVAETVKSEAALKSPDCPDFPQ
;
A
#
# COMPACT_ATOMS: atom_id res chain seq x y z
N MET A 1 -2.82 6.67 6.63
CA MET A 1 -3.16 7.70 5.63
C MET A 1 -3.59 6.97 4.38
N GLY A 2 -4.60 7.49 3.68
CA GLY A 2 -5.08 6.91 2.45
C GLY A 2 -4.18 7.25 1.25
N TYR A 3 -4.46 6.63 0.11
CA TYR A 3 -3.66 6.76 -1.12
C TYR A 3 -3.53 8.20 -1.62
N TYR A 4 -4.57 9.02 -1.46
CA TYR A 4 -4.63 10.42 -1.87
C TYR A 4 -4.46 11.42 -0.72
N ASP A 5 -4.28 10.94 0.52
CA ASP A 5 -4.17 11.82 1.68
C ASP A 5 -2.75 12.38 1.79
N GLY A 6 -2.60 13.61 1.39
CA GLY A 6 -1.35 14.34 1.44
C GLY A 6 -1.39 15.49 2.44
N LEU A 7 -0.79 16.60 2.08
CA LEU A 7 -0.62 17.77 2.94
C LEU A 7 -1.93 18.25 3.55
N GLY A 8 -1.99 18.29 4.89
CA GLY A 8 -3.16 18.74 5.64
C GLY A 8 -4.38 17.82 5.56
N GLY A 9 -4.27 16.63 4.92
CA GLY A 9 -5.38 15.68 4.75
C GLY A 9 -6.47 16.09 3.76
N VAL A 10 -6.30 17.23 3.09
CA VAL A 10 -7.27 17.80 2.12
C VAL A 10 -6.66 18.05 0.74
N SER A 11 -5.38 17.75 0.59
CA SER A 11 -4.62 17.83 -0.66
C SER A 11 -4.03 16.49 -1.01
N ASP A 12 -3.87 16.18 -2.28
CA ASP A 12 -3.14 15.01 -2.77
C ASP A 12 -1.63 15.27 -2.94
N ARG A 13 -1.17 16.49 -2.72
CA ARG A 13 0.25 16.84 -2.71
C ARG A 13 0.96 16.13 -1.56
N ASP A 14 2.13 15.56 -1.87
CA ASP A 14 2.94 14.78 -0.92
C ASP A 14 2.26 13.49 -0.43
N SER A 15 1.20 13.03 -1.12
CA SER A 15 0.54 11.75 -0.87
C SER A 15 1.29 10.58 -1.51
N THR A 16 0.90 9.35 -1.17
CA THR A 16 1.40 8.15 -1.86
C THR A 16 1.16 8.21 -3.37
N TRP A 17 0.01 8.72 -3.81
CA TRP A 17 -0.30 8.93 -5.23
C TRP A 17 0.68 9.90 -5.90
N ASP A 18 0.99 11.02 -5.27
CA ASP A 18 1.88 12.05 -5.80
C ASP A 18 3.31 11.49 -5.96
N VAL A 19 3.83 10.83 -4.93
CA VAL A 19 5.14 10.15 -4.99
C VAL A 19 5.15 9.09 -6.09
N ALA A 20 4.14 8.23 -6.17
CA ALA A 20 4.06 7.19 -7.19
C ALA A 20 4.00 7.77 -8.61
N CYS A 21 3.32 8.91 -8.79
CA CYS A 21 3.27 9.62 -10.05
C CYS A 21 4.60 10.29 -10.41
N ALA A 22 5.27 10.90 -9.42
CA ALA A 22 6.56 11.56 -9.62
C ALA A 22 7.67 10.58 -10.01
N THR A 23 7.69 9.41 -9.37
CA THR A 23 8.68 8.34 -9.59
C THR A 23 8.27 7.34 -10.67
N ASN A 24 7.06 7.46 -11.22
CA ASN A 24 6.45 6.50 -12.14
C ASN A 24 6.42 5.05 -11.59
N THR A 25 6.24 4.90 -10.28
CA THR A 25 6.25 3.61 -9.58
C THR A 25 4.85 3.00 -9.53
N PRO A 26 4.67 1.71 -9.88
CA PRO A 26 3.40 1.02 -9.72
C PRO A 26 3.04 0.83 -8.24
N VAL A 27 1.75 0.83 -7.93
CA VAL A 27 1.24 0.73 -6.56
C VAL A 27 0.33 -0.48 -6.42
N ILE A 28 0.54 -1.29 -5.39
CA ILE A 28 -0.39 -2.32 -4.96
C ILE A 28 -1.24 -1.75 -3.83
N LEU A 29 -2.55 -1.68 -4.07
CA LEU A 29 -3.50 -1.16 -3.09
C LEU A 29 -3.84 -2.24 -2.07
N ILE A 30 -3.56 -1.98 -0.80
CA ILE A 30 -3.93 -2.88 0.29
C ILE A 30 -5.34 -2.50 0.77
N VAL A 31 -6.28 -3.44 0.68
CA VAL A 31 -7.65 -3.28 1.15
C VAL A 31 -8.01 -4.31 2.22
N ARG A 32 -8.79 -3.90 3.19
CA ARG A 32 -9.28 -4.77 4.26
C ARG A 32 -10.79 -4.98 4.09
N PRO A 33 -11.24 -6.17 3.67
CA PRO A 33 -12.65 -6.44 3.36
C PRO A 33 -13.49 -6.71 4.62
N LYS A 34 -13.43 -5.81 5.61
CA LYS A 34 -14.18 -5.95 6.85
C LYS A 34 -15.59 -5.35 6.69
N GLY A 35 -16.60 -6.21 6.67
CA GLY A 35 -18.01 -5.76 6.56
C GLY A 35 -18.38 -5.19 5.18
N ALA A 36 -17.56 -5.42 4.16
CA ALA A 36 -17.81 -4.97 2.79
C ALA A 36 -17.36 -6.04 1.77
N SER A 37 -18.05 -6.11 0.65
CA SER A 37 -17.74 -7.01 -0.47
C SER A 37 -17.76 -6.22 -1.78
N LEU A 38 -18.86 -6.17 -2.51
CA LEU A 38 -18.97 -5.40 -3.75
C LEU A 38 -18.67 -3.89 -3.56
N THR A 39 -18.93 -3.34 -2.38
CA THR A 39 -18.59 -1.96 -2.04
C THR A 39 -17.09 -1.69 -2.17
N ILE A 40 -16.23 -2.69 -1.95
CA ILE A 40 -14.77 -2.55 -2.13
C ILE A 40 -14.45 -2.26 -3.61
N ALA A 41 -15.11 -2.94 -4.54
CA ALA A 41 -14.94 -2.67 -5.96
C ALA A 41 -15.29 -1.22 -6.30
N ALA A 42 -16.39 -0.70 -5.74
CA ALA A 42 -16.77 0.71 -5.93
C ALA A 42 -15.74 1.68 -5.34
N GLN A 43 -15.16 1.37 -4.18
CA GLN A 43 -14.09 2.17 -3.58
C GLN A 43 -12.82 2.16 -4.46
N VAL A 44 -12.39 1.00 -4.94
CA VAL A 44 -11.22 0.88 -5.81
C VAL A 44 -11.46 1.58 -7.14
N GLN A 45 -12.65 1.43 -7.75
CA GLN A 45 -13.02 2.17 -8.96
C GLN A 45 -13.02 3.69 -8.74
N GLY A 46 -13.51 4.14 -7.59
CA GLY A 46 -13.44 5.54 -7.20
C GLY A 46 -11.98 6.02 -7.14
N MET A 47 -11.07 5.24 -6.54
CA MET A 47 -9.65 5.56 -6.51
C MET A 47 -9.02 5.56 -7.90
N LEU A 48 -9.38 4.63 -8.79
CA LEU A 48 -8.87 4.58 -10.16
C LEU A 48 -9.32 5.79 -10.99
N SER A 49 -10.53 6.26 -10.79
CA SER A 49 -11.12 7.36 -11.59
C SER A 49 -10.91 8.75 -11.00
N PHE A 50 -10.52 8.85 -9.72
CA PHE A 50 -10.41 10.13 -9.01
C PHE A 50 -9.39 11.09 -9.61
N ARG A 51 -8.29 10.55 -10.16
CA ARG A 51 -7.28 11.32 -10.89
C ARG A 51 -7.01 10.68 -12.24
N LYS A 52 -6.80 11.52 -13.27
CA LYS A 52 -6.52 11.05 -14.65
C LYS A 52 -5.25 10.20 -14.73
N ARG A 53 -4.20 10.59 -14.01
CA ARG A 53 -2.98 9.81 -13.86
C ARG A 53 -3.12 8.94 -12.63
N ASN A 54 -3.01 7.63 -12.80
CA ASN A 54 -3.10 6.67 -11.70
C ASN A 54 -2.01 5.61 -11.86
N ARG A 55 -1.46 5.14 -10.76
CA ARG A 55 -0.39 4.13 -10.72
C ARG A 55 -0.79 2.85 -10.01
N LEU A 56 -2.07 2.70 -9.68
CA LEU A 56 -2.60 1.44 -9.13
C LEU A 56 -2.42 0.34 -10.17
N ALA A 57 -1.75 -0.75 -9.78
CA ALA A 57 -1.38 -1.85 -10.66
C ALA A 57 -1.76 -3.23 -10.10
N GLY A 58 -2.26 -3.28 -8.86
CA GLY A 58 -2.73 -4.51 -8.22
C GLY A 58 -3.47 -4.23 -6.93
N ILE A 59 -4.15 -5.26 -6.42
CA ILE A 59 -4.90 -5.25 -5.15
C ILE A 59 -4.35 -6.36 -4.26
N PHE A 60 -4.19 -6.07 -2.97
CA PHE A 60 -3.86 -7.03 -1.93
C PHE A 60 -4.94 -7.03 -0.85
N LEU A 61 -5.45 -8.20 -0.46
CA LEU A 61 -6.49 -8.33 0.56
C LEU A 61 -5.86 -8.59 1.93
N ASN A 62 -5.94 -7.64 2.84
CA ASN A 62 -5.38 -7.78 4.19
C ASN A 62 -6.46 -8.16 5.21
N ASP A 63 -6.10 -8.97 6.21
CA ASP A 63 -7.02 -9.50 7.24
C ASP A 63 -8.26 -10.14 6.60
N CYS A 64 -8.03 -10.99 5.61
CA CYS A 64 -9.04 -11.61 4.76
C CYS A 64 -8.91 -13.13 4.81
N SER A 65 -9.98 -13.84 5.17
CA SER A 65 -9.96 -15.30 5.14
C SER A 65 -9.86 -15.83 3.70
N GLU A 66 -9.32 -17.04 3.56
CA GLU A 66 -9.19 -17.69 2.25
C GLU A 66 -10.55 -17.82 1.53
N MET A 67 -11.61 -18.17 2.27
CA MET A 67 -12.96 -18.26 1.71
C MET A 67 -13.41 -16.92 1.12
N MET A 68 -13.18 -15.83 1.84
CA MET A 68 -13.52 -14.48 1.36
C MET A 68 -12.63 -14.05 0.21
N ALA A 69 -11.34 -14.36 0.25
CA ALA A 69 -10.42 -14.04 -0.84
C ALA A 69 -10.83 -14.74 -2.14
N ARG A 70 -11.18 -16.03 -2.09
CA ARG A 70 -11.69 -16.79 -3.26
C ARG A 70 -12.96 -16.19 -3.85
N LEU A 71 -13.81 -15.59 -3.03
CA LEU A 71 -15.04 -14.91 -3.48
C LEU A 71 -14.76 -13.53 -4.07
N LEU A 72 -13.91 -12.76 -3.37
CA LEU A 72 -13.69 -11.35 -3.70
C LEU A 72 -12.70 -11.14 -4.85
N ALA A 73 -11.66 -11.96 -4.97
CA ALA A 73 -10.62 -11.74 -5.96
C ALA A 73 -11.17 -11.71 -7.39
N PRO A 74 -11.91 -12.72 -7.90
CA PRO A 74 -12.41 -12.68 -9.26
C PRO A 74 -13.38 -11.53 -9.49
N MET A 75 -14.20 -11.19 -8.51
CA MET A 75 -15.13 -10.06 -8.59
C MET A 75 -14.37 -8.72 -8.66
N LEU A 76 -13.34 -8.53 -7.85
CA LEU A 76 -12.52 -7.32 -7.88
C LEU A 76 -11.78 -7.17 -9.21
N GLU A 77 -11.19 -8.26 -9.71
CA GLU A 77 -10.50 -8.27 -11.02
C GLU A 77 -11.46 -7.90 -12.16
N GLU A 78 -12.65 -8.50 -12.17
CA GLU A 78 -13.68 -8.19 -13.18
C GLU A 78 -14.12 -6.73 -13.12
N GLN A 79 -14.38 -6.21 -11.92
CA GLN A 79 -14.93 -4.87 -11.73
C GLN A 79 -13.89 -3.77 -11.89
N THR A 80 -12.63 -4.02 -11.56
CA THR A 80 -11.59 -2.98 -11.51
C THR A 80 -10.55 -3.08 -12.62
N GLY A 81 -10.42 -4.24 -13.25
CA GLY A 81 -9.36 -4.55 -14.20
C GLY A 81 -7.96 -4.69 -13.56
N LEU A 82 -7.87 -4.63 -12.24
CA LEU A 82 -6.62 -4.81 -11.51
C LEU A 82 -6.49 -6.25 -11.00
N PRO A 83 -5.33 -6.89 -11.13
CA PRO A 83 -5.11 -8.21 -10.56
C PRO A 83 -5.12 -8.17 -9.03
N VAL A 84 -5.66 -9.21 -8.40
CA VAL A 84 -5.53 -9.45 -6.97
C VAL A 84 -4.30 -10.33 -6.74
N VAL A 85 -3.23 -9.72 -6.25
CA VAL A 85 -1.92 -10.39 -6.09
C VAL A 85 -1.87 -11.36 -4.91
N GLY A 86 -2.90 -11.39 -4.08
CA GLY A 86 -2.98 -12.30 -2.94
C GLY A 86 -3.75 -11.72 -1.77
N PHE A 87 -3.70 -12.46 -0.67
CA PHE A 87 -4.33 -12.05 0.58
C PHE A 87 -3.45 -12.45 1.78
N LEU A 88 -3.69 -11.81 2.92
CA LEU A 88 -3.13 -12.21 4.20
C LEU A 88 -4.30 -12.51 5.16
N PRO A 89 -4.39 -13.73 5.70
CA PRO A 89 -5.36 -14.05 6.74
C PRO A 89 -4.99 -13.34 8.05
N HIS A 90 -5.92 -13.34 9.00
CA HIS A 90 -5.57 -12.94 10.36
C HIS A 90 -4.52 -13.91 10.92
N VAL A 91 -3.37 -13.37 11.33
CA VAL A 91 -2.28 -14.16 11.94
C VAL A 91 -2.29 -13.87 13.44
N GLU A 92 -2.70 -14.86 14.23
CA GLU A 92 -2.70 -14.75 15.69
C GLU A 92 -1.26 -14.50 16.20
N ASP A 93 -1.16 -13.70 17.26
CA ASP A 93 0.10 -13.31 17.90
C ASP A 93 1.13 -12.57 16.99
N ALA A 94 0.75 -12.25 15.76
CA ALA A 94 1.60 -11.48 14.86
C ALA A 94 1.15 -10.00 14.72
N SER A 95 0.24 -9.54 15.58
CA SER A 95 -0.15 -8.14 15.62
C SER A 95 0.93 -7.30 16.29
N PHE A 96 1.15 -6.11 15.73
CA PHE A 96 2.00 -5.09 16.34
C PHE A 96 1.12 -4.10 17.09
N GLU A 97 1.40 -3.92 18.38
CA GLU A 97 0.67 -2.95 19.18
C GLU A 97 0.98 -1.54 18.69
N SER A 98 -0.06 -0.77 18.43
CA SER A 98 0.07 0.65 18.11
C SER A 98 -0.04 1.46 19.40
N ARG A 99 1.03 2.16 19.80
CA ARG A 99 0.94 3.17 20.85
C ARG A 99 0.42 4.50 20.29
N HIS A 100 0.01 5.42 21.16
CA HIS A 100 -0.60 6.70 20.81
C HIS A 100 0.19 7.55 19.79
N LEU A 101 1.48 7.29 19.57
CA LEU A 101 2.34 7.94 18.57
C LEU A 101 2.80 6.99 17.44
N GLY A 102 2.28 5.75 17.40
CA GLY A 102 2.54 4.81 16.30
C GLY A 102 3.96 4.25 16.21
N LEU A 103 4.86 4.65 17.10
CA LEU A 103 6.27 4.25 17.06
C LEU A 103 6.58 3.34 18.26
N VAL A 104 6.65 2.03 17.96
CA VAL A 104 7.26 1.05 18.87
C VAL A 104 8.60 0.68 18.25
N THR A 105 9.70 0.80 19.03
CA THR A 105 11.02 0.41 18.53
C THR A 105 11.10 -1.11 18.41
N ALA A 106 11.92 -1.60 17.47
CA ALA A 106 12.13 -3.04 17.29
C ALA A 106 12.55 -3.76 18.57
N GLN A 107 13.23 -3.06 19.49
CA GLN A 107 13.68 -3.58 20.79
C GLN A 107 12.54 -3.73 21.81
N GLU A 108 11.46 -2.98 21.66
CA GLU A 108 10.27 -3.03 22.53
C GLU A 108 9.26 -4.09 22.09
N VAL A 109 9.37 -4.60 20.87
CA VAL A 109 8.50 -5.67 20.36
C VAL A 109 9.05 -7.01 20.83
N GLY A 110 8.43 -7.60 21.83
CA GLY A 110 8.74 -8.96 22.25
C GLY A 110 8.55 -9.94 21.09
N ALA A 111 9.47 -10.88 20.92
CA ALA A 111 9.42 -11.91 19.88
C ALA A 111 9.25 -11.36 18.44
N LEU A 112 9.84 -10.20 18.13
CA LEU A 112 9.72 -9.56 16.81
C LEU A 112 10.07 -10.50 15.66
N SER A 113 11.19 -11.23 15.78
CA SER A 113 11.64 -12.17 14.74
C SER A 113 10.59 -13.25 14.49
N GLU A 114 10.04 -13.85 15.55
CA GLU A 114 9.01 -14.90 15.42
C GLU A 114 7.72 -14.36 14.79
N LYS A 115 7.32 -13.13 15.12
CA LYS A 115 6.16 -12.48 14.49
C LYS A 115 6.38 -12.23 13.01
N VAL A 116 7.57 -11.74 12.64
CA VAL A 116 7.95 -11.51 11.25
C VAL A 116 8.00 -12.82 10.47
N ASP A 117 8.60 -13.87 11.04
CA ASP A 117 8.68 -15.19 10.41
C ASP A 117 7.28 -15.77 10.14
N ARG A 118 6.36 -15.69 11.10
CA ARG A 118 4.96 -16.13 10.91
C ARG A 118 4.24 -15.35 9.83
N LEU A 119 4.45 -14.03 9.78
CA LEU A 119 3.87 -13.19 8.72
C LEU A 119 4.47 -13.51 7.36
N ALA A 120 5.78 -13.76 7.30
CA ALA A 120 6.46 -14.15 6.07
C ALA A 120 5.95 -15.50 5.55
N ASP A 121 5.80 -16.49 6.41
CA ASP A 121 5.26 -17.80 6.05
C ASP A 121 3.82 -17.68 5.52
N ALA A 122 2.95 -16.93 6.21
CA ALA A 122 1.59 -16.69 5.76
C ALA A 122 1.56 -15.92 4.42
N PHE A 123 2.44 -14.95 4.24
CA PHE A 123 2.57 -14.20 3.00
C PHE A 123 2.99 -15.10 1.83
N LEU A 124 4.03 -15.92 2.02
CA LEU A 124 4.53 -16.84 1.00
C LEU A 124 3.50 -17.89 0.57
N GLN A 125 2.57 -18.26 1.46
CA GLN A 125 1.53 -19.24 1.17
C GLN A 125 0.37 -18.67 0.34
N HIS A 126 0.11 -17.35 0.42
CA HIS A 126 -1.13 -16.76 -0.08
C HIS A 126 -0.92 -15.62 -1.10
N VAL A 127 0.34 -15.33 -1.43
CA VAL A 127 0.68 -14.22 -2.36
C VAL A 127 1.38 -14.75 -3.61
N ASP A 128 0.92 -14.31 -4.77
CA ASP A 128 1.62 -14.53 -6.05
C ASP A 128 2.81 -13.56 -6.16
N LEU A 129 3.96 -14.00 -5.63
CA LEU A 129 5.19 -13.23 -5.68
C LEU A 129 5.66 -12.94 -7.11
N GLU A 130 5.43 -13.86 -8.05
CA GLU A 130 5.80 -13.62 -9.45
C GLU A 130 4.99 -12.46 -10.03
N GLN A 131 3.71 -12.39 -9.70
CA GLN A 131 2.88 -11.28 -10.13
C GLN A 131 3.29 -9.95 -9.50
N VAL A 132 3.62 -9.96 -8.20
CA VAL A 132 4.17 -8.78 -7.51
C VAL A 132 5.45 -8.30 -8.19
N LEU A 133 6.37 -9.22 -8.52
CA LEU A 133 7.62 -8.89 -9.20
C LEU A 133 7.37 -8.40 -10.64
N ARG A 134 6.42 -8.98 -11.37
CA ARG A 134 6.01 -8.48 -12.70
C ARG A 134 5.48 -7.05 -12.62
N ILE A 135 4.65 -6.73 -11.62
CA ILE A 135 4.18 -5.37 -11.38
C ILE A 135 5.35 -4.45 -11.07
N ALA A 136 6.24 -4.84 -10.15
CA ALA A 136 7.42 -4.05 -9.78
C ALA A 136 8.33 -3.76 -10.97
N ALA A 137 8.52 -4.72 -11.87
CA ALA A 137 9.33 -4.58 -13.08
C ALA A 137 8.78 -3.54 -14.08
N THR A 138 7.54 -3.06 -13.91
CA THR A 138 6.97 -1.98 -14.72
C THR A 138 7.36 -0.57 -14.24
N ALA A 139 8.10 -0.48 -13.12
CA ALA A 139 8.65 0.78 -12.66
C ALA A 139 9.76 1.28 -13.59
N ASP A 140 9.81 2.59 -13.79
CA ASP A 140 10.90 3.19 -14.53
C ASP A 140 12.22 3.08 -13.75
N SER A 141 13.34 2.97 -14.47
CA SER A 141 14.65 3.09 -13.86
C SER A 141 14.82 4.50 -13.30
N VAL A 142 15.04 4.59 -11.99
CA VAL A 142 15.40 5.86 -11.36
C VAL A 142 16.87 6.14 -11.73
N ALA A 143 17.10 7.09 -12.63
CA ALA A 143 18.45 7.52 -12.93
C ALA A 143 19.09 8.09 -11.66
N GLU A 144 20.31 7.64 -11.34
CA GLU A 144 21.13 8.15 -10.23
C GLU A 144 21.57 9.60 -10.48
N THR A 145 20.66 10.53 -10.52
CA THR A 145 20.97 11.96 -10.52
C THR A 145 20.43 12.61 -9.26
N VAL A 146 20.85 12.08 -8.13
CA VAL A 146 20.67 12.79 -6.88
C VAL A 146 21.74 13.87 -6.78
N LYS A 147 21.45 15.04 -7.30
CA LYS A 147 22.05 16.28 -6.81
C LYS A 147 21.35 16.65 -5.50
N SER A 148 21.58 15.84 -4.47
CA SER A 148 20.89 15.94 -3.19
C SER A 148 21.11 17.25 -2.42
N GLU A 149 22.16 18.00 -2.72
CA GLU A 149 22.45 19.28 -2.05
C GLU A 149 21.66 20.48 -2.63
N ALA A 150 21.17 20.40 -3.86
CA ALA A 150 20.43 21.51 -4.46
C ALA A 150 18.92 21.45 -4.16
N ALA A 151 18.38 20.26 -3.91
CA ALA A 151 16.95 20.07 -3.63
C ALA A 151 16.57 20.48 -2.19
N LEU A 152 17.52 20.42 -1.24
CA LEU A 152 17.31 20.86 0.15
C LEU A 152 17.35 22.39 0.35
N LYS A 153 17.66 23.15 -0.69
CA LYS A 153 17.69 24.62 -0.65
C LYS A 153 16.59 25.25 -1.52
N SER A 154 15.44 24.59 -1.66
CA SER A 154 14.31 25.24 -2.31
C SER A 154 13.81 26.39 -1.42
N PRO A 155 13.74 27.64 -1.93
CA PRO A 155 13.25 28.78 -1.17
C PRO A 155 11.76 28.74 -0.87
N ASP A 156 11.04 27.72 -1.33
CA ASP A 156 9.58 27.58 -1.19
C ASP A 156 9.15 26.58 -0.10
N CYS A 157 10.04 26.19 0.83
CA CYS A 157 9.61 25.46 2.00
C CYS A 157 9.07 26.47 3.03
N PRO A 158 7.75 26.56 3.28
CA PRO A 158 7.24 27.46 4.29
C PRO A 158 7.75 27.02 5.67
N ASP A 159 8.33 27.97 6.42
CA ASP A 159 8.73 27.75 7.80
C ASP A 159 7.51 27.28 8.60
N PHE A 160 7.64 26.13 9.24
CA PHE A 160 6.62 25.66 10.18
C PHE A 160 6.65 26.56 11.41
N PRO A 161 5.52 27.16 11.84
CA PRO A 161 5.47 27.85 13.11
C PRO A 161 5.74 26.86 14.25
N GLN A 162 6.62 27.27 15.18
CA GLN A 162 6.99 26.54 16.41
C GLN A 162 5.80 26.51 17.39
#